data_78c6e653b5ccbf2b1cb3863c80b43eae
#
_entry.id   78c6e653b5ccbf2b1cb3863c80b43eae
#
_cell.length_a   1.000
_cell.length_b   1.000
_cell.length_c   1.000
_cell.angle_alpha   90.00
_cell.angle_beta   90.00
_cell.angle_gamma   90.00
#
_symmetry.space_group_name_H-M   'P 1'
#
loop_
_entity.id
_entity.type
_entity.pdbx_description
1 polymer ?
#
loop_
_entity_poly.entity_id
_entity_poly.type
_entity_poly.pdbx_seq_one_letter_code
_entity_poly.pdbx_strand_id
1 'polypeptide(L)'
;MSAERYVATRNAHWREALAAQRANAEQVRPLQAEGKLRRVVGLTLEAVGCEAPVGARCMVAGADGRQLETEVVGFSDGRLLLMPTGEMHGVLPNARVTPVAAVSGIPVGDSLLGRVIGSDGVPLDGQGPLLARERAPLRRDPINPMLRRPIDTPLDTGVRAINALLTVGRGQRIGLFAGSGVGKSTLMGMMTRFTNADVVVVGLIGERGREVKEFVDHTLGEEGRRRAVVIAAPADAPPLSRLRGAQVATAVAEHFRDQGKRVLLLMDSLTRYAQAQREIALAIGEPPATKGYPPSVFAMLPALVERAGNDAEGRGSITAFYTVLTEGDDYRHDPIADSARAILDGHIVLSRDMAEAGHYPAIDIEASISRVMPAVVSKDHMRSAQRFRQVYSAYRQQRDLIAVGAYQKGSDPRTDEAIALYPRLSAFLQQETDVPVNLEEAETGIADVSQAD
;
A
#
# COMPACT_ATOMS: atom_id res chain seq x y z
N MET A 1 40.98 -58.96 -18.21
CA MET A 1 40.03 -57.86 -18.04
C MET A 1 39.33 -57.68 -19.35
N SER A 2 38.02 -57.86 -19.45
CA SER A 2 37.33 -57.73 -20.73
C SER A 2 37.34 -56.28 -21.23
N ALA A 3 37.33 -56.08 -22.55
CA ALA A 3 37.34 -54.77 -23.19
C ALA A 3 36.16 -53.90 -22.66
N GLU A 4 35.01 -54.49 -22.39
CA GLU A 4 33.85 -53.81 -21.81
C GLU A 4 34.10 -53.22 -20.41
N ARG A 5 34.82 -53.96 -19.56
CA ARG A 5 35.19 -53.50 -18.20
C ARG A 5 36.16 -52.34 -18.26
N TYR A 6 37.11 -52.36 -19.21
CA TYR A 6 38.03 -51.25 -19.43
C TYR A 6 37.32 -49.97 -19.91
N VAL A 7 36.37 -50.12 -20.84
CA VAL A 7 35.57 -48.95 -21.35
C VAL A 7 34.68 -48.39 -20.23
N ALA A 8 34.06 -49.23 -19.40
CA ALA A 8 33.23 -48.79 -18.28
C ALA A 8 34.04 -48.00 -17.23
N THR A 9 35.21 -48.49 -16.85
CA THR A 9 36.12 -47.82 -15.90
C THR A 9 36.64 -46.47 -16.45
N ARG A 10 36.99 -46.44 -17.72
CA ARG A 10 37.43 -45.17 -18.40
C ARG A 10 36.29 -44.15 -18.44
N ASN A 11 35.08 -44.56 -18.76
CA ASN A 11 33.92 -43.67 -18.81
C ASN A 11 33.54 -43.16 -17.42
N ALA A 12 33.68 -43.98 -16.37
CA ALA A 12 33.47 -43.52 -15.00
C ALA A 12 34.48 -42.44 -14.60
N HIS A 13 35.77 -42.68 -14.91
CA HIS A 13 36.82 -41.68 -14.64
C HIS A 13 36.59 -40.37 -15.36
N TRP A 14 36.22 -40.42 -16.64
CA TRP A 14 35.89 -39.19 -17.37
C TRP A 14 34.65 -38.43 -16.83
N ARG A 15 33.63 -39.15 -16.40
CA ARG A 15 32.44 -38.55 -15.75
C ARG A 15 32.84 -37.85 -14.46
N GLU A 16 33.70 -38.46 -13.64
CA GLU A 16 34.19 -37.86 -12.42
C GLU A 16 35.06 -36.67 -12.65
N ALA A 17 35.97 -36.73 -13.60
CA ALA A 17 36.83 -35.61 -14.00
C ALA A 17 35.99 -34.43 -14.56
N LEU A 18 35.00 -34.71 -15.38
CA LEU A 18 34.11 -33.65 -15.92
C LEU A 18 33.21 -33.06 -14.81
N ALA A 19 32.74 -33.85 -13.86
CA ALA A 19 31.97 -33.36 -12.73
C ALA A 19 32.84 -32.44 -11.83
N ALA A 20 34.09 -32.82 -11.58
CA ALA A 20 35.07 -31.99 -10.85
C ALA A 20 35.36 -30.66 -11.59
N GLN A 21 35.55 -30.72 -12.92
CA GLN A 21 35.78 -29.51 -13.71
C GLN A 21 34.56 -28.60 -13.76
N ARG A 22 33.36 -29.18 -13.82
CA ARG A 22 32.12 -28.42 -13.73
C ARG A 22 31.96 -27.74 -12.37
N ALA A 23 32.23 -28.45 -11.27
CA ALA A 23 32.19 -27.87 -9.93
C ALA A 23 33.23 -26.74 -9.77
N ASN A 24 34.44 -26.90 -10.36
CA ASN A 24 35.42 -25.82 -10.38
C ASN A 24 34.98 -24.64 -11.22
N ALA A 25 34.38 -24.86 -12.40
CA ALA A 25 33.85 -23.79 -13.24
C ALA A 25 32.69 -23.02 -12.58
N GLU A 26 31.84 -23.72 -11.80
CA GLU A 26 30.74 -23.10 -11.00
C GLU A 26 31.31 -22.22 -9.84
N GLN A 27 32.56 -22.49 -9.38
CA GLN A 27 33.22 -21.67 -8.34
C GLN A 27 33.99 -20.47 -8.91
N VAL A 28 34.28 -20.44 -10.20
CA VAL A 28 34.94 -19.30 -10.83
C VAL A 28 33.98 -18.12 -10.82
N ARG A 29 34.32 -17.09 -10.06
CA ARG A 29 33.58 -15.82 -10.13
C ARG A 29 33.77 -15.21 -11.52
N PRO A 30 32.71 -14.93 -12.27
CA PRO A 30 32.82 -14.26 -13.55
C PRO A 30 33.51 -12.91 -13.36
N LEU A 31 34.30 -12.49 -14.34
CA LEU A 31 34.90 -11.15 -14.35
C LEU A 31 33.75 -10.14 -14.31
N GLN A 32 33.69 -9.35 -13.26
CA GLN A 32 32.76 -8.24 -13.15
C GLN A 32 33.45 -6.95 -13.59
N ALA A 33 32.85 -6.26 -14.56
CA ALA A 33 33.31 -4.92 -14.91
C ALA A 33 32.95 -3.97 -13.75
N GLU A 34 33.97 -3.36 -13.15
CA GLU A 34 33.81 -2.35 -12.10
C GLU A 34 33.85 -0.96 -12.71
N GLY A 35 32.95 -0.10 -12.24
CA GLY A 35 32.92 1.30 -12.60
C GLY A 35 33.59 2.20 -11.57
N LYS A 36 33.64 3.48 -11.89
CA LYS A 36 34.12 4.55 -11.01
C LYS A 36 33.07 5.63 -10.87
N LEU A 37 32.87 6.07 -9.63
CA LEU A 37 32.07 7.22 -9.33
C LEU A 37 32.75 8.50 -9.83
N ARG A 38 32.04 9.30 -10.63
CA ARG A 38 32.56 10.54 -11.21
C ARG A 38 31.99 11.79 -10.56
N ARG A 39 30.72 11.74 -10.17
CA ARG A 39 30.04 12.92 -9.66
C ARG A 39 28.95 12.52 -8.67
N VAL A 40 28.71 13.39 -7.69
CA VAL A 40 27.57 13.31 -6.78
C VAL A 40 26.84 14.63 -6.86
N VAL A 41 25.53 14.59 -7.13
CA VAL A 41 24.68 15.80 -7.22
C VAL A 41 23.36 15.53 -6.49
N GLY A 42 23.14 16.21 -5.38
CA GLY A 42 21.98 15.99 -4.54
C GLY A 42 21.83 14.52 -4.15
N LEU A 43 20.78 13.86 -4.64
CA LEU A 43 20.47 12.45 -4.34
C LEU A 43 21.06 11.47 -5.37
N THR A 44 21.74 11.93 -6.42
CA THR A 44 22.22 11.09 -7.51
C THR A 44 23.74 10.98 -7.52
N LEU A 45 24.21 9.77 -7.84
CA LEU A 45 25.61 9.44 -8.06
C LEU A 45 25.79 9.05 -9.54
N GLU A 46 26.75 9.66 -10.22
CA GLU A 46 27.08 9.37 -11.62
C GLU A 46 28.30 8.44 -11.68
N ALA A 47 28.13 7.27 -12.29
CA ALA A 47 29.17 6.27 -12.46
C ALA A 47 29.49 6.02 -13.95
N VAL A 48 30.75 5.64 -14.24
CA VAL A 48 31.23 5.28 -15.58
C VAL A 48 32.06 3.99 -15.51
N GLY A 49 32.19 3.30 -16.66
CA GLY A 49 33.05 2.12 -16.76
C GLY A 49 32.46 0.81 -16.34
N CYS A 50 31.15 0.80 -15.96
CA CYS A 50 30.38 -0.40 -15.79
C CYS A 50 29.01 -0.24 -16.47
N GLU A 51 28.38 -1.36 -16.80
CA GLU A 51 27.05 -1.41 -17.41
C GLU A 51 26.09 -2.16 -16.47
N ALA A 52 24.90 -1.60 -16.27
CA ALA A 52 23.85 -2.22 -15.50
C ALA A 52 22.47 -1.68 -15.97
N PRO A 53 21.43 -2.52 -16.07
CA PRO A 53 20.10 -2.08 -16.48
C PRO A 53 19.43 -1.22 -15.38
N VAL A 54 18.46 -0.42 -15.75
CA VAL A 54 17.65 0.35 -14.81
C VAL A 54 16.95 -0.61 -13.82
N GLY A 55 17.05 -0.31 -12.53
CA GLY A 55 16.58 -1.15 -11.44
C GLY A 55 17.63 -2.16 -10.94
N ALA A 56 18.80 -2.26 -11.58
CA ALA A 56 19.91 -3.08 -11.07
C ALA A 56 20.55 -2.44 -9.83
N ARG A 57 21.04 -3.29 -8.93
CA ARG A 57 21.74 -2.86 -7.72
C ARG A 57 23.22 -2.70 -7.98
N CYS A 58 23.83 -1.65 -7.44
CA CYS A 58 25.26 -1.42 -7.46
C CYS A 58 25.77 -1.12 -6.05
N MET A 59 26.95 -1.62 -5.72
CA MET A 59 27.63 -1.29 -4.46
C MET A 59 28.70 -0.23 -4.73
N VAL A 60 28.66 0.86 -3.99
CA VAL A 60 29.65 1.94 -4.04
C VAL A 60 30.55 1.84 -2.81
N ALA A 61 31.87 1.72 -3.01
CA ALA A 61 32.85 1.59 -1.94
C ALA A 61 32.99 2.91 -1.16
N GLY A 62 32.81 2.89 0.15
CA GLY A 62 33.07 4.00 1.06
C GLY A 62 34.51 4.02 1.58
N ALA A 63 34.93 5.16 2.12
CA ALA A 63 36.28 5.37 2.69
C ALA A 63 36.58 4.50 3.92
N ASP A 64 35.53 4.18 4.68
CA ASP A 64 35.57 3.39 5.92
C ASP A 64 35.48 1.88 5.70
N GLY A 65 35.53 1.43 4.44
CA GLY A 65 35.34 0.03 4.04
C GLY A 65 33.86 -0.40 3.98
N ARG A 66 32.90 0.45 4.32
CA ARG A 66 31.50 0.20 4.13
C ARG A 66 31.15 0.27 2.65
N GLN A 67 30.09 -0.41 2.30
CA GLN A 67 29.54 -0.38 0.95
C GLN A 67 28.16 0.28 1.00
N LEU A 68 28.00 1.31 0.18
CA LEU A 68 26.70 1.96 -0.02
C LEU A 68 25.93 1.21 -1.11
N GLU A 69 24.79 0.66 -0.76
CA GLU A 69 23.87 0.08 -1.74
C GLU A 69 23.18 1.19 -2.52
N THR A 70 23.18 1.06 -3.84
CA THR A 70 22.53 1.98 -4.77
C THR A 70 21.73 1.20 -5.82
N GLU A 71 20.76 1.85 -6.43
CA GLU A 71 19.99 1.32 -7.56
C GLU A 71 20.18 2.21 -8.78
N VAL A 72 20.29 1.63 -9.97
CA VAL A 72 20.34 2.35 -11.24
C VAL A 72 18.96 2.92 -11.52
N VAL A 73 18.82 4.23 -11.48
CA VAL A 73 17.54 4.96 -11.73
C VAL A 73 17.46 5.51 -13.16
N GLY A 74 18.58 5.51 -13.89
CA GLY A 74 18.65 5.96 -15.27
C GLY A 74 20.07 6.00 -15.79
N PHE A 75 20.23 6.51 -17.01
CA PHE A 75 21.54 6.78 -17.63
C PHE A 75 21.44 8.00 -18.53
N SER A 76 22.53 8.75 -18.61
CA SER A 76 22.68 9.92 -19.50
C SER A 76 24.14 10.09 -19.88
N ASP A 77 24.40 10.42 -21.15
CA ASP A 77 25.74 10.70 -21.69
C ASP A 77 26.77 9.59 -21.37
N GLY A 78 26.39 8.33 -21.46
CA GLY A 78 27.25 7.19 -21.16
C GLY A 78 27.56 6.99 -19.66
N ARG A 79 26.81 7.65 -18.77
CA ARG A 79 26.94 7.52 -17.31
C ARG A 79 25.71 6.84 -16.74
N LEU A 80 25.91 5.96 -15.77
CA LEU A 80 24.86 5.42 -14.94
C LEU A 80 24.48 6.46 -13.87
N LEU A 81 23.19 6.71 -13.72
CA LEU A 81 22.62 7.49 -12.63
C LEU A 81 22.19 6.51 -11.54
N LEU A 82 22.86 6.58 -10.41
CA LEU A 82 22.62 5.73 -9.26
C LEU A 82 21.96 6.54 -8.15
N MET A 83 21.04 5.92 -7.42
CA MET A 83 20.42 6.51 -6.23
C MET A 83 20.62 5.59 -5.02
N PRO A 84 21.05 6.11 -3.86
CA PRO A 84 21.28 5.31 -2.68
C PRO A 84 19.99 4.83 -2.03
N THR A 85 20.03 3.63 -1.44
CA THR A 85 18.96 3.08 -0.59
C THR A 85 19.17 3.44 0.88
N GLY A 86 20.35 3.95 1.26
CA GLY A 86 20.75 4.39 2.59
C GLY A 86 21.39 5.78 2.58
N GLU A 87 21.99 6.19 3.69
CA GLU A 87 22.66 7.48 3.83
C GLU A 87 23.98 7.53 3.05
N MET A 88 24.27 8.64 2.37
CA MET A 88 25.47 8.85 1.56
C MET A 88 26.67 9.35 2.40
N HIS A 89 27.07 8.62 3.44
CA HIS A 89 28.26 8.97 4.20
C HIS A 89 29.52 8.24 3.70
N GLY A 90 30.66 8.93 3.69
CA GLY A 90 31.95 8.35 3.39
C GLY A 90 32.22 8.02 1.91
N VAL A 91 31.40 8.52 0.99
CA VAL A 91 31.58 8.32 -0.46
C VAL A 91 32.67 9.23 -0.97
N LEU A 92 33.67 8.66 -1.66
CA LEU A 92 34.83 9.39 -2.21
C LEU A 92 34.73 9.58 -3.73
N PRO A 93 35.38 10.64 -4.28
CA PRO A 93 35.61 10.74 -5.72
C PRO A 93 36.38 9.52 -6.24
N ASN A 94 35.97 9.01 -7.42
CA ASN A 94 36.50 7.79 -8.04
C ASN A 94 36.28 6.51 -7.21
N ALA A 95 35.38 6.51 -6.23
CA ALA A 95 34.98 5.30 -5.51
C ALA A 95 34.61 4.19 -6.50
N ARG A 96 34.94 2.96 -6.16
CA ARG A 96 34.63 1.79 -6.98
C ARG A 96 33.12 1.53 -6.95
N VAL A 97 32.54 1.28 -8.12
CA VAL A 97 31.14 0.94 -8.32
C VAL A 97 31.05 -0.47 -8.89
N THR A 98 30.49 -1.39 -8.16
CA THR A 98 30.37 -2.81 -8.54
C THR A 98 28.90 -3.15 -8.76
N PRO A 99 28.47 -3.46 -9.99
CA PRO A 99 27.13 -4.02 -10.23
C PRO A 99 26.99 -5.35 -9.47
N VAL A 100 25.89 -5.52 -8.78
CA VAL A 100 25.61 -6.75 -8.02
C VAL A 100 24.60 -7.58 -8.80
N ALA A 101 24.93 -8.88 -8.98
CA ALA A 101 23.92 -9.82 -9.51
C ALA A 101 22.65 -9.75 -8.64
N ALA A 102 21.53 -9.47 -9.25
CA ALA A 102 20.27 -9.28 -8.54
C ALA A 102 19.95 -10.53 -7.72
N VAL A 103 19.98 -10.42 -6.40
CA VAL A 103 19.24 -11.36 -5.55
C VAL A 103 17.76 -11.04 -5.83
N SER A 104 17.17 -11.82 -6.71
CA SER A 104 15.80 -11.58 -7.17
C SER A 104 14.81 -11.66 -6.03
N GLY A 105 14.17 -10.51 -5.73
CA GLY A 105 12.98 -10.47 -4.88
C GLY A 105 13.26 -10.28 -3.38
N ILE A 106 12.16 -10.20 -2.65
CA ILE A 106 12.09 -10.04 -1.19
C ILE A 106 11.68 -11.35 -0.52
N PRO A 107 12.04 -11.57 0.75
CA PRO A 107 11.53 -12.72 1.50
C PRO A 107 10.00 -12.64 1.62
N VAL A 108 9.32 -13.78 1.44
CA VAL A 108 7.87 -13.92 1.59
C VAL A 108 7.53 -15.23 2.29
N GLY A 109 6.29 -15.36 2.75
CA GLY A 109 5.76 -16.57 3.41
C GLY A 109 5.20 -16.27 4.80
N ASP A 110 4.68 -17.31 5.44
CA ASP A 110 4.01 -17.23 6.76
C ASP A 110 4.94 -16.72 7.88
N SER A 111 6.27 -16.87 7.70
CA SER A 111 7.24 -16.33 8.66
C SER A 111 7.24 -14.78 8.76
N LEU A 112 6.54 -14.10 7.86
CA LEU A 112 6.32 -12.65 7.90
C LEU A 112 5.13 -12.25 8.79
N LEU A 113 4.22 -13.16 9.12
CA LEU A 113 3.07 -12.86 9.97
C LEU A 113 3.55 -12.46 11.38
N GLY A 114 3.01 -11.36 11.88
CA GLY A 114 3.40 -10.76 13.15
C GLY A 114 4.65 -9.88 13.09
N ARG A 115 5.32 -9.77 11.94
CA ARG A 115 6.61 -9.10 11.79
C ARG A 115 6.49 -7.68 11.22
N VAL A 116 7.48 -6.87 11.58
CA VAL A 116 7.70 -5.53 11.01
C VAL A 116 9.01 -5.57 10.22
N ILE A 117 8.95 -5.26 8.93
CA ILE A 117 10.10 -5.29 8.03
C ILE A 117 10.33 -3.95 7.33
N GLY A 118 11.55 -3.69 6.93
CA GLY A 118 11.94 -2.55 6.11
C GLY A 118 11.61 -2.72 4.63
N SER A 119 11.87 -1.68 3.85
CA SER A 119 11.75 -1.67 2.39
C SER A 119 12.73 -2.62 1.68
N ASP A 120 13.75 -3.10 2.37
CA ASP A 120 14.72 -4.10 1.94
C ASP A 120 14.33 -5.54 2.32
N GLY A 121 13.24 -5.71 3.08
CA GLY A 121 12.78 -7.00 3.62
C GLY A 121 13.52 -7.42 4.89
N VAL A 122 14.32 -6.55 5.51
CA VAL A 122 15.02 -6.82 6.77
C VAL A 122 14.07 -6.55 7.96
N PRO A 123 14.04 -7.42 8.99
CA PRO A 123 13.26 -7.18 10.20
C PRO A 123 13.69 -5.92 10.95
N LEU A 124 12.70 -5.15 11.41
CA LEU A 124 12.88 -3.95 12.23
C LEU A 124 12.41 -4.15 13.68
N ASP A 125 11.74 -5.26 13.97
CA ASP A 125 11.05 -5.54 15.24
C ASP A 125 11.91 -6.19 16.33
N GLY A 126 13.19 -6.43 16.07
CA GLY A 126 14.11 -7.04 17.02
C GLY A 126 13.85 -8.54 17.30
N GLN A 127 12.93 -9.18 16.57
CA GLN A 127 12.55 -10.60 16.81
C GLN A 127 13.45 -11.61 16.06
N GLY A 128 14.66 -11.23 15.70
CA GLY A 128 15.61 -12.07 14.99
C GLY A 128 15.33 -12.17 13.46
N PRO A 129 16.15 -12.96 12.75
CA PRO A 129 16.06 -13.08 11.30
C PRO A 129 14.77 -13.75 10.83
N LEU A 130 14.33 -13.44 9.61
CA LEU A 130 13.22 -14.12 8.95
C LEU A 130 13.66 -15.51 8.47
N LEU A 131 12.85 -16.52 8.77
CA LEU A 131 13.05 -17.88 8.28
C LEU A 131 12.29 -18.11 6.96
N ALA A 132 12.31 -17.13 6.07
CA ALA A 132 11.62 -17.20 4.79
C ALA A 132 12.41 -18.11 3.82
N ARG A 133 11.71 -19.10 3.26
CA ARG A 133 12.27 -20.01 2.25
C ARG A 133 12.00 -19.55 0.82
N GLU A 134 11.02 -18.69 0.63
CA GLU A 134 10.56 -18.20 -0.65
C GLU A 134 10.89 -16.72 -0.83
N ARG A 135 11.04 -16.32 -2.08
CA ARG A 135 11.26 -14.92 -2.45
C ARG A 135 10.31 -14.54 -3.59
N ALA A 136 9.70 -13.38 -3.50
CA ALA A 136 8.85 -12.81 -4.54
C ALA A 136 9.53 -11.64 -5.25
N PRO A 137 9.38 -11.51 -6.57
CA PRO A 137 9.87 -10.34 -7.30
C PRO A 137 9.10 -9.08 -6.89
N LEU A 138 9.80 -7.93 -6.82
CA LEU A 138 9.17 -6.64 -6.50
C LEU A 138 8.26 -6.13 -7.63
N ARG A 139 8.61 -6.44 -8.87
CA ARG A 139 7.85 -6.07 -10.06
C ARG A 139 7.24 -7.33 -10.64
N ARG A 140 5.97 -7.28 -10.92
CA ARG A 140 5.21 -8.33 -11.59
C ARG A 140 4.36 -7.71 -12.69
N ASP A 141 4.14 -8.43 -13.75
CA ASP A 141 3.16 -8.07 -14.75
C ASP A 141 1.77 -8.09 -14.12
N PRO A 142 0.89 -7.14 -14.49
CA PRO A 142 -0.48 -7.13 -14.01
C PRO A 142 -1.22 -8.39 -14.49
N ILE A 143 -2.17 -8.85 -13.67
CA ILE A 143 -3.03 -9.98 -14.03
C ILE A 143 -3.83 -9.60 -15.29
N ASN A 144 -3.92 -10.51 -16.24
CA ASN A 144 -4.75 -10.31 -17.42
C ASN A 144 -6.20 -9.96 -17.00
N PRO A 145 -6.73 -8.81 -17.40
CA PRO A 145 -8.06 -8.36 -16.97
C PRO A 145 -9.18 -9.35 -17.29
N MET A 146 -9.05 -10.12 -18.35
CA MET A 146 -10.06 -11.13 -18.77
C MET A 146 -10.06 -12.37 -17.87
N LEU A 147 -9.02 -12.58 -17.07
CA LEU A 147 -8.94 -13.68 -16.11
C LEU A 147 -9.36 -13.27 -14.70
N ARG A 148 -9.50 -11.97 -14.45
CA ARG A 148 -9.91 -11.47 -13.12
C ARG A 148 -11.35 -11.81 -12.84
N ARG A 149 -11.61 -12.35 -11.64
CA ARG A 149 -12.97 -12.55 -11.15
C ARG A 149 -13.62 -11.19 -10.84
N PRO A 150 -14.90 -10.98 -11.17
CA PRO A 150 -15.62 -9.77 -10.80
C PRO A 150 -15.72 -9.62 -9.27
N ILE A 151 -16.02 -8.41 -8.83
CA ILE A 151 -16.23 -8.11 -7.40
C ILE A 151 -17.72 -8.31 -7.11
N ASP A 152 -18.05 -9.42 -6.46
CA ASP A 152 -19.42 -9.90 -6.21
C ASP A 152 -19.70 -10.26 -4.74
N THR A 153 -18.69 -10.17 -3.88
CA THR A 153 -18.78 -10.58 -2.49
C THR A 153 -18.34 -9.44 -1.58
N PRO A 154 -19.11 -9.08 -0.54
CA PRO A 154 -18.70 -8.01 0.37
C PRO A 154 -17.53 -8.43 1.27
N LEU A 155 -16.71 -7.45 1.65
CA LEU A 155 -15.70 -7.55 2.69
C LEU A 155 -16.25 -6.92 3.96
N ASP A 156 -16.20 -7.66 5.05
CA ASP A 156 -16.45 -7.09 6.37
C ASP A 156 -15.22 -6.32 6.85
N THR A 157 -15.41 -5.04 7.13
CA THR A 157 -14.37 -4.15 7.64
C THR A 157 -14.42 -3.99 9.16
N GLY A 158 -15.51 -4.44 9.81
CA GLY A 158 -15.80 -4.22 11.22
C GLY A 158 -16.20 -2.79 11.56
N VAL A 159 -16.35 -1.90 10.56
CA VAL A 159 -16.71 -0.50 10.74
C VAL A 159 -18.14 -0.26 10.21
N ARG A 160 -19.06 0.09 11.12
CA ARG A 160 -20.50 0.22 10.85
C ARG A 160 -20.79 1.13 9.65
N ALA A 161 -20.25 2.34 9.66
CA ALA A 161 -20.50 3.32 8.59
C ALA A 161 -20.01 2.82 7.22
N ILE A 162 -18.89 2.05 7.17
CA ILE A 162 -18.37 1.45 5.95
C ILE A 162 -19.26 0.28 5.54
N ASN A 163 -19.51 -0.66 6.44
CA ASN A 163 -20.32 -1.86 6.16
C ASN A 163 -21.75 -1.51 5.71
N ALA A 164 -22.39 -0.49 6.32
CA ALA A 164 -23.76 -0.11 6.04
C ALA A 164 -23.93 0.82 4.83
N LEU A 165 -23.05 1.80 4.62
CA LEU A 165 -23.26 2.92 3.69
C LEU A 165 -22.25 2.99 2.55
N LEU A 166 -21.11 2.32 2.70
CA LEU A 166 -19.97 2.35 1.80
C LEU A 166 -19.44 0.93 1.58
N THR A 167 -20.31 -0.07 1.62
CA THR A 167 -19.92 -1.49 1.60
C THR A 167 -18.86 -1.78 0.55
N VAL A 168 -17.76 -2.36 1.02
CA VAL A 168 -16.58 -2.68 0.23
C VAL A 168 -16.68 -4.10 -0.29
N GLY A 169 -16.36 -4.30 -1.57
CA GLY A 169 -16.28 -5.64 -2.15
C GLY A 169 -14.88 -6.26 -2.02
N ARG A 170 -14.80 -7.57 -1.94
CA ARG A 170 -13.52 -8.30 -1.97
C ARG A 170 -12.81 -8.09 -3.31
N GLY A 171 -11.58 -7.58 -3.25
CA GLY A 171 -10.81 -7.19 -4.42
C GLY A 171 -11.01 -5.74 -4.85
N GLN A 172 -11.79 -4.95 -4.12
CA GLN A 172 -11.99 -3.53 -4.41
C GLN A 172 -10.77 -2.70 -3.96
N ARG A 173 -10.52 -1.61 -4.68
CA ARG A 173 -9.45 -0.62 -4.42
C ARG A 173 -10.10 0.69 -4.00
N ILE A 174 -9.90 1.08 -2.73
CA ILE A 174 -10.56 2.24 -2.12
C ILE A 174 -9.54 3.28 -1.71
N GLY A 175 -9.82 4.55 -1.97
CA GLY A 175 -9.10 5.69 -1.42
C GLY A 175 -9.62 6.08 -0.04
N LEU A 176 -8.72 6.27 0.92
CA LEU A 176 -9.03 6.87 2.22
C LEU A 176 -8.42 8.29 2.26
N PHE A 177 -9.25 9.29 2.03
CA PHE A 177 -8.85 10.69 1.95
C PHE A 177 -8.93 11.31 3.34
N ALA A 178 -7.81 11.82 3.84
CA ALA A 178 -7.72 12.31 5.19
C ALA A 178 -6.73 13.46 5.32
N GLY A 179 -7.10 14.48 6.07
CA GLY A 179 -6.17 15.46 6.61
C GLY A 179 -5.37 14.90 7.81
N SER A 180 -4.52 15.73 8.40
CA SER A 180 -3.83 15.36 9.64
C SER A 180 -4.77 15.39 10.85
N GLY A 181 -4.69 14.39 11.74
CA GLY A 181 -5.38 14.39 13.04
C GLY A 181 -6.87 14.03 13.02
N VAL A 182 -7.42 13.55 11.89
CA VAL A 182 -8.85 13.22 11.75
C VAL A 182 -9.20 11.77 12.12
N GLY A 183 -8.29 11.00 12.71
CA GLY A 183 -8.54 9.62 13.11
C GLY A 183 -8.21 8.56 12.05
N LYS A 184 -7.42 8.90 10.99
CA LYS A 184 -6.99 7.97 9.93
C LYS A 184 -6.39 6.69 10.48
N SER A 185 -5.36 6.79 11.30
CA SER A 185 -4.62 5.62 11.84
C SER A 185 -5.51 4.76 12.74
N THR A 186 -6.40 5.38 13.52
CA THR A 186 -7.40 4.69 14.34
C THR A 186 -8.36 3.87 13.48
N LEU A 187 -8.90 4.46 12.40
CA LEU A 187 -9.78 3.76 11.48
C LEU A 187 -9.08 2.59 10.78
N MET A 188 -7.83 2.77 10.34
CA MET A 188 -6.99 1.68 9.79
C MET A 188 -6.79 0.55 10.81
N GLY A 189 -6.56 0.90 12.08
CA GLY A 189 -6.44 -0.07 13.16
C GLY A 189 -7.73 -0.86 13.41
N MET A 190 -8.89 -0.20 13.41
CA MET A 190 -10.19 -0.88 13.49
C MET A 190 -10.35 -1.88 12.36
N MET A 191 -10.12 -1.47 11.10
CA MET A 191 -10.20 -2.36 9.95
C MET A 191 -9.23 -3.53 10.06
N THR A 192 -8.01 -3.33 10.56
CA THR A 192 -7.02 -4.41 10.73
C THR A 192 -7.46 -5.42 11.79
N ARG A 193 -8.00 -4.96 12.91
CA ARG A 193 -8.46 -5.85 13.99
C ARG A 193 -9.74 -6.61 13.64
N PHE A 194 -10.67 -5.96 12.96
CA PHE A 194 -12.04 -6.46 12.86
C PHE A 194 -12.41 -7.05 11.50
N THR A 195 -11.59 -6.81 10.47
CA THR A 195 -11.87 -7.39 9.15
C THR A 195 -11.93 -8.91 9.16
N ASN A 196 -12.76 -9.47 8.27
CA ASN A 196 -12.82 -10.90 8.00
C ASN A 196 -11.79 -11.37 6.95
N ALA A 197 -10.79 -10.56 6.60
CA ALA A 197 -9.67 -10.97 5.77
C ALA A 197 -8.78 -12.00 6.49
N ASP A 198 -8.15 -12.90 5.73
CA ASP A 198 -7.27 -13.94 6.29
C ASP A 198 -5.91 -13.36 6.71
N VAL A 199 -5.40 -12.41 5.92
CA VAL A 199 -4.12 -11.73 6.14
C VAL A 199 -4.28 -10.23 5.93
N VAL A 200 -3.61 -9.44 6.76
CA VAL A 200 -3.54 -7.99 6.60
C VAL A 200 -2.10 -7.59 6.27
N VAL A 201 -1.91 -6.80 5.25
CA VAL A 201 -0.61 -6.21 4.91
C VAL A 201 -0.70 -4.71 5.07
N VAL A 202 0.18 -4.13 5.89
CA VAL A 202 0.20 -2.70 6.15
C VAL A 202 1.50 -2.10 5.63
N GLY A 203 1.42 -1.19 4.67
CA GLY A 203 2.55 -0.42 4.17
C GLY A 203 2.53 0.99 4.78
N LEU A 204 3.42 1.27 5.73
CA LEU A 204 3.61 2.59 6.34
C LEU A 204 4.73 3.32 5.58
N ILE A 205 4.34 4.13 4.61
CA ILE A 205 5.24 4.76 3.65
C ILE A 205 5.32 6.26 3.89
N GLY A 206 6.47 6.74 4.35
CA GLY A 206 6.71 8.15 4.63
C GLY A 206 6.01 8.66 5.89
N GLU A 207 5.59 7.78 6.79
CA GLU A 207 5.07 8.12 8.11
C GLU A 207 6.21 8.36 9.10
N ARG A 208 5.96 9.12 10.17
CA ARG A 208 7.00 9.39 11.18
C ARG A 208 7.34 8.12 11.94
N GLY A 209 8.62 7.91 12.28
CA GLY A 209 9.06 6.73 13.02
C GLY A 209 8.29 6.50 14.33
N ARG A 210 7.90 7.58 15.04
CA ARG A 210 7.04 7.49 16.22
C ARG A 210 5.65 6.92 15.89
N GLU A 211 5.03 7.37 14.79
CA GLU A 211 3.69 6.93 14.37
C GLU A 211 3.71 5.48 13.91
N VAL A 212 4.81 5.03 13.28
CA VAL A 212 5.03 3.62 12.93
C VAL A 212 5.01 2.76 14.19
N LYS A 213 5.77 3.15 15.23
CA LYS A 213 5.83 2.41 16.48
C LYS A 213 4.48 2.40 17.20
N GLU A 214 3.82 3.55 17.30
CA GLU A 214 2.51 3.72 17.93
C GLU A 214 1.44 2.86 17.22
N PHE A 215 1.48 2.81 15.89
CA PHE A 215 0.56 1.98 15.11
C PHE A 215 0.77 0.49 15.41
N VAL A 216 2.01 0.02 15.47
CA VAL A 216 2.33 -1.40 15.74
C VAL A 216 1.98 -1.79 17.19
N ASP A 217 2.36 -0.96 18.17
CA ASP A 217 2.25 -1.31 19.59
C ASP A 217 0.82 -1.11 20.13
N HIS A 218 0.12 -0.05 19.68
CA HIS A 218 -1.18 0.33 20.26
C HIS A 218 -2.34 0.15 19.29
N THR A 219 -2.17 0.54 18.01
CA THR A 219 -3.28 0.55 17.06
C THR A 219 -3.61 -0.85 16.55
N LEU A 220 -2.62 -1.66 16.22
CA LEU A 220 -2.82 -3.06 15.82
C LEU A 220 -3.21 -3.95 17.00
N GLY A 221 -2.58 -3.73 18.14
CA GLY A 221 -2.69 -4.63 19.26
C GLY A 221 -2.11 -6.01 18.98
N GLU A 222 -2.16 -6.89 19.95
CA GLU A 222 -1.57 -8.22 19.85
C GLU A 222 -2.34 -9.13 18.86
N GLU A 223 -3.65 -9.07 18.86
CA GLU A 223 -4.52 -9.87 17.99
C GLU A 223 -4.39 -9.46 16.52
N GLY A 224 -4.48 -8.16 16.22
CA GLY A 224 -4.32 -7.65 14.86
C GLY A 224 -2.93 -7.94 14.30
N ARG A 225 -1.88 -7.88 15.15
CA ARG A 225 -0.51 -8.16 14.77
C ARG A 225 -0.30 -9.60 14.33
N ARG A 226 -0.92 -10.60 14.97
CA ARG A 226 -0.71 -12.04 14.65
C ARG A 226 -0.99 -12.40 13.18
N ARG A 227 -1.93 -11.70 12.54
CA ARG A 227 -2.32 -11.90 11.13
C ARG A 227 -1.86 -10.78 10.20
N ALA A 228 -1.04 -9.85 10.70
CA ALA A 228 -0.56 -8.72 9.93
C ALA A 228 0.92 -8.86 9.59
N VAL A 229 1.28 -8.30 8.42
CA VAL A 229 2.67 -8.01 8.04
C VAL A 229 2.78 -6.50 7.89
N VAL A 230 3.70 -5.87 8.61
CA VAL A 230 3.91 -4.42 8.52
C VAL A 230 5.21 -4.13 7.77
N ILE A 231 5.11 -3.32 6.73
CA ILE A 231 6.25 -2.81 5.97
C ILE A 231 6.43 -1.33 6.33
N ALA A 232 7.57 -0.97 6.90
CA ALA A 232 7.86 0.39 7.31
C ALA A 232 8.97 1.01 6.45
N ALA A 233 8.65 2.16 5.87
CA ALA A 233 9.60 3.04 5.19
C ALA A 233 9.36 4.47 5.69
N PRO A 234 9.97 4.89 6.82
CA PRO A 234 9.66 6.13 7.50
C PRO A 234 10.02 7.38 6.67
N ALA A 235 9.58 8.55 7.14
CA ALA A 235 9.69 9.81 6.40
C ALA A 235 11.13 10.27 6.18
N ASP A 236 12.05 9.91 7.06
CA ASP A 236 13.49 10.16 6.99
C ASP A 236 14.24 9.17 6.07
N ALA A 237 13.58 8.09 5.64
CA ALA A 237 14.16 7.16 4.68
C ALA A 237 14.37 7.81 3.30
N PRO A 238 15.42 7.40 2.54
CA PRO A 238 15.63 7.88 1.19
C PRO A 238 14.41 7.68 0.28
N PRO A 239 14.22 8.52 -0.76
CA PRO A 239 13.06 8.42 -1.66
C PRO A 239 12.91 7.03 -2.29
N LEU A 240 14.03 6.43 -2.69
CA LEU A 240 14.02 5.09 -3.27
C LEU A 240 13.53 4.02 -2.29
N SER A 241 13.89 4.12 -1.01
CA SER A 241 13.42 3.21 0.05
C SER A 241 11.91 3.38 0.31
N ARG A 242 11.40 4.62 0.29
CA ARG A 242 9.95 4.88 0.40
C ARG A 242 9.18 4.32 -0.80
N LEU A 243 9.68 4.50 -2.01
CA LEU A 243 9.11 3.92 -3.22
C LEU A 243 9.07 2.38 -3.13
N ARG A 244 10.22 1.78 -2.76
CA ARG A 244 10.39 0.33 -2.63
C ARG A 244 9.49 -0.26 -1.54
N GLY A 245 9.30 0.43 -0.42
CA GLY A 245 8.41 -0.01 0.67
C GLY A 245 6.98 -0.28 0.19
N ALA A 246 6.41 0.58 -0.66
CA ALA A 246 5.09 0.37 -1.25
C ALA A 246 5.07 -0.85 -2.20
N GLN A 247 6.15 -1.05 -2.98
CA GLN A 247 6.29 -2.22 -3.85
C GLN A 247 6.43 -3.51 -3.05
N VAL A 248 7.16 -3.48 -1.91
CA VAL A 248 7.30 -4.63 -0.98
C VAL A 248 5.97 -4.99 -0.38
N ALA A 249 5.21 -4.01 0.15
CA ALA A 249 3.87 -4.25 0.70
C ALA A 249 2.95 -4.91 -0.33
N THR A 250 2.97 -4.41 -1.57
CA THR A 250 2.17 -4.99 -2.65
C THR A 250 2.63 -6.41 -3.00
N ALA A 251 3.95 -6.67 -3.10
CA ALA A 251 4.48 -8.00 -3.43
C ALA A 251 4.19 -9.04 -2.33
N VAL A 252 4.22 -8.64 -1.05
CA VAL A 252 3.80 -9.49 0.07
C VAL A 252 2.31 -9.82 -0.01
N ALA A 253 1.47 -8.82 -0.33
CA ALA A 253 0.03 -9.04 -0.51
C ALA A 253 -0.25 -9.98 -1.69
N GLU A 254 0.46 -9.82 -2.81
CA GLU A 254 0.35 -10.70 -3.98
C GLU A 254 0.73 -12.15 -3.66
N HIS A 255 1.78 -12.35 -2.85
CA HIS A 255 2.19 -13.69 -2.44
C HIS A 255 1.07 -14.43 -1.70
N PHE A 256 0.44 -13.78 -0.71
CA PHE A 256 -0.67 -14.39 0.02
C PHE A 256 -1.93 -14.56 -0.84
N ARG A 257 -2.23 -13.63 -1.73
CA ARG A 257 -3.31 -13.77 -2.72
C ARG A 257 -3.09 -15.02 -3.58
N ASP A 258 -1.88 -15.20 -4.09
CA ASP A 258 -1.53 -16.34 -4.96
C ASP A 258 -1.66 -17.70 -4.24
N GLN A 259 -1.60 -17.69 -2.91
CA GLN A 259 -1.91 -18.84 -2.04
C GLN A 259 -3.41 -19.01 -1.76
N GLY A 260 -4.28 -18.26 -2.40
CA GLY A 260 -5.73 -18.33 -2.21
C GLY A 260 -6.27 -17.54 -1.02
N LYS A 261 -5.45 -16.73 -0.35
CA LYS A 261 -5.87 -15.94 0.82
C LYS A 261 -6.64 -14.68 0.43
N ARG A 262 -7.57 -14.27 1.31
CA ARG A 262 -8.23 -12.97 1.25
C ARG A 262 -7.35 -11.98 1.99
N VAL A 263 -6.71 -11.08 1.23
CA VAL A 263 -5.75 -10.11 1.78
C VAL A 263 -6.41 -8.74 1.88
N LEU A 264 -6.27 -8.09 3.03
CA LEU A 264 -6.51 -6.66 3.20
C LEU A 264 -5.16 -5.94 3.11
N LEU A 265 -4.99 -5.09 2.10
CA LEU A 265 -3.82 -4.22 1.97
C LEU A 265 -4.17 -2.80 2.43
N LEU A 266 -3.49 -2.31 3.45
CA LEU A 266 -3.58 -0.92 3.90
C LEU A 266 -2.28 -0.19 3.53
N MET A 267 -2.34 0.79 2.62
CA MET A 267 -1.17 1.53 2.14
C MET A 267 -1.23 2.97 2.62
N ASP A 268 -0.40 3.31 3.59
CA ASP A 268 -0.31 4.66 4.15
C ASP A 268 1.07 5.28 3.86
N SER A 269 1.26 6.14 2.84
CA SER A 269 0.23 6.69 1.97
C SER A 269 0.64 6.68 0.49
N LEU A 270 -0.36 6.68 -0.38
CA LEU A 270 -0.15 6.86 -1.82
C LEU A 270 0.46 8.23 -2.13
N THR A 271 0.11 9.27 -1.37
CA THR A 271 0.70 10.62 -1.48
C THR A 271 2.21 10.59 -1.23
N ARG A 272 2.67 9.86 -0.21
CA ARG A 272 4.11 9.74 0.08
C ARG A 272 4.86 8.92 -0.97
N TYR A 273 4.21 7.90 -1.53
CA TYR A 273 4.72 7.17 -2.68
C TYR A 273 4.92 8.09 -3.89
N ALA A 274 3.92 8.91 -4.22
CA ALA A 274 4.00 9.89 -5.30
C ALA A 274 5.09 10.96 -5.05
N GLN A 275 5.23 11.45 -3.80
CA GLN A 275 6.29 12.38 -3.43
C GLN A 275 7.69 11.76 -3.58
N ALA A 276 7.87 10.50 -3.18
CA ALA A 276 9.14 9.80 -3.37
C ALA A 276 9.52 9.68 -4.85
N GLN A 277 8.57 9.33 -5.72
CA GLN A 277 8.79 9.30 -7.16
C GLN A 277 9.09 10.69 -7.74
N ARG A 278 8.39 11.73 -7.26
CA ARG A 278 8.71 13.11 -7.67
C ARG A 278 10.15 13.49 -7.35
N GLU A 279 10.62 13.19 -6.14
CA GLU A 279 12.00 13.46 -5.72
C GLU A 279 13.01 12.73 -6.62
N ILE A 280 12.75 11.45 -6.95
CA ILE A 280 13.59 10.66 -7.84
C ILE A 280 13.60 11.24 -9.26
N ALA A 281 12.43 11.48 -9.83
CA ALA A 281 12.29 11.94 -11.20
C ALA A 281 12.93 13.34 -11.41
N LEU A 282 12.73 14.28 -10.49
CA LEU A 282 13.38 15.58 -10.52
C LEU A 282 14.90 15.46 -10.38
N ALA A 283 15.39 14.55 -9.55
CA ALA A 283 16.84 14.35 -9.35
C ALA A 283 17.55 13.79 -10.60
N ILE A 284 16.85 13.01 -11.43
CA ILE A 284 17.38 12.51 -12.71
C ILE A 284 17.10 13.46 -13.90
N GLY A 285 16.48 14.63 -13.65
CA GLY A 285 16.28 15.68 -14.64
C GLY A 285 14.95 15.62 -15.41
N GLU A 286 13.98 14.81 -14.97
CA GLU A 286 12.64 14.85 -15.58
C GLU A 286 11.95 16.21 -15.25
N PRO A 287 11.43 16.92 -16.25
CA PRO A 287 10.84 18.24 -16.02
C PRO A 287 9.54 18.12 -15.21
N PRO A 288 9.31 19.06 -14.27
CA PRO A 288 8.05 19.13 -13.56
C PRO A 288 6.89 19.55 -14.49
N ALA A 289 5.71 18.98 -14.27
CA ALA A 289 4.48 19.29 -14.98
C ALA A 289 3.43 19.85 -14.00
N THR A 290 2.40 19.11 -13.69
CA THR A 290 1.26 19.55 -12.86
C THR A 290 1.67 19.74 -11.40
N LYS A 291 1.58 20.98 -10.90
CA LYS A 291 1.95 21.34 -9.50
C LYS A 291 3.30 20.79 -9.04
N GLY A 292 4.27 20.75 -9.97
CA GLY A 292 5.63 20.31 -9.69
C GLY A 292 5.80 18.79 -9.67
N TYR A 293 4.79 18.00 -10.04
CA TYR A 293 4.91 16.55 -10.23
C TYR A 293 5.27 16.22 -11.68
N PRO A 294 6.34 15.45 -11.93
CA PRO A 294 6.68 14.95 -13.25
C PRO A 294 5.65 13.95 -13.80
N PRO A 295 5.53 13.79 -15.13
CA PRO A 295 4.59 12.85 -15.77
C PRO A 295 4.74 11.39 -15.30
N SER A 296 5.97 10.94 -15.00
CA SER A 296 6.24 9.58 -14.51
C SER A 296 5.48 9.24 -13.24
N VAL A 297 5.20 10.22 -12.37
CA VAL A 297 4.44 10.01 -11.12
C VAL A 297 3.03 9.52 -11.45
N PHE A 298 2.36 10.16 -12.41
CA PHE A 298 0.98 9.80 -12.79
C PHE A 298 0.91 8.44 -13.53
N ALA A 299 1.97 8.04 -14.22
CA ALA A 299 2.06 6.71 -14.84
C ALA A 299 2.27 5.59 -13.79
N MET A 300 2.97 5.87 -12.70
CA MET A 300 3.29 4.87 -11.67
C MET A 300 2.12 4.58 -10.71
N LEU A 301 1.23 5.54 -10.48
CA LEU A 301 0.10 5.36 -9.57
C LEU A 301 -0.85 4.25 -10.03
N PRO A 302 -1.36 4.25 -11.29
CA PRO A 302 -2.18 3.15 -11.80
C PRO A 302 -1.43 1.82 -11.79
N ALA A 303 -0.12 1.82 -12.15
CA ALA A 303 0.68 0.60 -12.19
C ALA A 303 0.81 -0.08 -10.82
N LEU A 304 0.88 0.70 -9.71
CA LEU A 304 0.86 0.16 -8.36
C LEU A 304 -0.53 -0.34 -7.96
N VAL A 305 -1.56 0.48 -8.20
CA VAL A 305 -2.94 0.22 -7.77
C VAL A 305 -3.54 -0.99 -8.50
N GLU A 306 -3.24 -1.17 -9.79
CA GLU A 306 -3.74 -2.28 -10.60
C GLU A 306 -3.19 -3.66 -10.18
N ARG A 307 -2.16 -3.72 -9.36
CA ARG A 307 -1.65 -4.98 -8.78
C ARG A 307 -2.58 -5.57 -7.73
N ALA A 308 -3.40 -4.74 -7.07
CA ALA A 308 -4.47 -5.20 -6.19
C ALA A 308 -5.69 -5.69 -6.99
N GLY A 309 -6.61 -6.37 -6.31
CA GLY A 309 -7.85 -6.86 -6.89
C GLY A 309 -7.98 -8.38 -6.77
N ASN A 310 -9.05 -8.90 -7.38
CA ASN A 310 -9.29 -10.33 -7.48
C ASN A 310 -8.31 -10.99 -8.46
N ASP A 311 -7.88 -12.20 -8.16
CA ASP A 311 -7.21 -13.09 -9.10
C ASP A 311 -8.24 -13.92 -9.89
N ALA A 312 -7.76 -14.87 -10.68
CA ALA A 312 -8.59 -15.83 -11.39
C ALA A 312 -9.46 -16.66 -10.44
N GLU A 313 -10.44 -17.35 -11.00
CA GLU A 313 -11.34 -18.21 -10.24
C GLU A 313 -10.58 -19.28 -9.43
N GLY A 314 -10.99 -19.48 -8.17
CA GLY A 314 -10.33 -20.40 -7.23
C GLY A 314 -9.08 -19.85 -6.55
N ARG A 315 -8.65 -18.64 -6.87
CA ARG A 315 -7.53 -17.94 -6.22
C ARG A 315 -8.00 -16.87 -5.24
N GLY A 316 -7.05 -16.24 -4.51
CA GLY A 316 -7.32 -15.24 -3.51
C GLY A 316 -7.69 -13.86 -4.06
N SER A 317 -7.74 -12.89 -3.16
CA SER A 317 -8.05 -11.49 -3.49
C SER A 317 -7.20 -10.53 -2.67
N ILE A 318 -6.92 -9.34 -3.22
CA ILE A 318 -6.37 -8.20 -2.47
C ILE A 318 -7.40 -7.07 -2.49
N THR A 319 -8.05 -6.84 -1.37
CA THR A 319 -8.82 -5.61 -1.15
C THR A 319 -7.88 -4.56 -0.60
N ALA A 320 -7.80 -3.40 -1.24
CA ALA A 320 -6.79 -2.40 -0.90
C ALA A 320 -7.42 -1.07 -0.49
N PHE A 321 -6.94 -0.51 0.63
CA PHE A 321 -7.19 0.87 1.04
C PHE A 321 -5.91 1.66 0.88
N TYR A 322 -5.96 2.66 0.01
CA TYR A 322 -4.87 3.58 -0.24
C TYR A 322 -5.17 4.91 0.43
N THR A 323 -4.40 5.30 1.44
CA THR A 323 -4.59 6.61 2.04
C THR A 323 -4.05 7.70 1.13
N VAL A 324 -4.77 8.78 1.03
CA VAL A 324 -4.42 9.99 0.29
C VAL A 324 -4.43 11.16 1.28
N LEU A 325 -3.24 11.71 1.54
CA LEU A 325 -3.11 12.85 2.44
C LEU A 325 -3.50 14.11 1.69
N THR A 326 -4.40 14.89 2.27
CA THR A 326 -4.86 16.16 1.73
C THR A 326 -4.43 17.32 2.65
N GLU A 327 -3.93 18.40 2.06
CA GLU A 327 -3.63 19.62 2.80
C GLU A 327 -4.91 20.48 2.90
N GLY A 328 -5.50 20.56 4.12
CA GLY A 328 -6.78 21.23 4.35
C GLY A 328 -7.97 20.44 3.80
N ASP A 329 -9.13 21.10 3.75
CA ASP A 329 -10.38 20.51 3.24
C ASP A 329 -10.51 20.58 1.72
N ASP A 330 -9.54 21.22 1.04
CA ASP A 330 -9.57 21.40 -0.42
C ASP A 330 -8.78 20.32 -1.16
N TYR A 331 -9.26 19.07 -1.01
CA TYR A 331 -8.76 17.93 -1.79
C TYR A 331 -9.08 18.02 -3.29
N ARG A 332 -9.87 19.01 -3.72
CA ARG A 332 -10.33 19.16 -5.12
C ARG A 332 -9.24 19.69 -6.05
N HIS A 333 -8.22 20.32 -5.50
CA HIS A 333 -7.11 20.89 -6.27
C HIS A 333 -5.78 20.13 -6.12
N ASP A 334 -5.75 18.98 -5.41
CA ASP A 334 -4.55 18.16 -5.29
C ASP A 334 -4.46 17.18 -6.46
N PRO A 335 -3.40 17.21 -7.30
CA PRO A 335 -3.28 16.35 -8.47
C PRO A 335 -3.15 14.86 -8.14
N ILE A 336 -2.62 14.53 -6.97
CA ILE A 336 -2.53 13.14 -6.52
C ILE A 336 -3.91 12.66 -6.05
N ALA A 337 -4.67 13.50 -5.35
CA ALA A 337 -6.04 13.19 -4.96
C ALA A 337 -6.95 12.99 -6.18
N ASP A 338 -6.85 13.84 -7.21
CA ASP A 338 -7.60 13.70 -8.45
C ASP A 338 -7.23 12.42 -9.21
N SER A 339 -5.93 12.16 -9.34
CA SER A 339 -5.44 10.92 -9.97
C SER A 339 -5.92 9.68 -9.22
N ALA A 340 -5.85 9.68 -7.88
CA ALA A 340 -6.32 8.59 -7.04
C ALA A 340 -7.83 8.33 -7.24
N ARG A 341 -8.67 9.38 -7.27
CA ARG A 341 -10.11 9.23 -7.54
C ARG A 341 -10.43 8.65 -8.91
N ALA A 342 -9.61 8.96 -9.92
CA ALA A 342 -9.81 8.45 -11.26
C ALA A 342 -9.51 6.95 -11.38
N ILE A 343 -8.51 6.45 -10.66
CA ILE A 343 -8.03 5.07 -10.78
C ILE A 343 -8.61 4.10 -9.74
N LEU A 344 -9.24 4.60 -8.67
CA LEU A 344 -9.79 3.78 -7.59
C LEU A 344 -11.29 3.50 -7.80
N ASP A 345 -11.78 2.40 -7.21
CA ASP A 345 -13.17 1.94 -7.31
C ASP A 345 -14.11 2.62 -6.31
N GLY A 346 -13.66 3.66 -5.66
CA GLY A 346 -14.39 4.45 -4.67
C GLY A 346 -13.46 5.16 -3.70
N HIS A 347 -14.03 5.95 -2.82
CA HIS A 347 -13.26 6.68 -1.81
C HIS A 347 -14.08 6.94 -0.55
N ILE A 348 -13.39 7.00 0.58
CA ILE A 348 -13.87 7.38 1.89
C ILE A 348 -13.16 8.68 2.27
N VAL A 349 -13.92 9.69 2.66
CA VAL A 349 -13.39 11.00 3.08
C VAL A 349 -13.57 11.13 4.59
N LEU A 350 -12.50 11.46 5.30
CA LEU A 350 -12.56 11.82 6.70
C LEU A 350 -12.65 13.33 6.84
N SER A 351 -13.68 13.79 7.54
CA SER A 351 -13.98 15.21 7.77
C SER A 351 -13.28 15.74 9.02
N ARG A 352 -12.63 16.89 8.89
CA ARG A 352 -12.04 17.59 10.03
C ARG A 352 -13.13 18.15 10.95
N ASP A 353 -14.19 18.73 10.40
CA ASP A 353 -15.30 19.29 11.17
C ASP A 353 -15.97 18.22 12.06
N MET A 354 -16.13 17.00 11.53
CA MET A 354 -16.68 15.89 12.33
C MET A 354 -15.72 15.47 13.44
N ALA A 355 -14.41 15.40 13.16
CA ALA A 355 -13.40 15.08 14.16
C ALA A 355 -13.31 16.13 15.27
N GLU A 356 -13.34 17.42 14.91
CA GLU A 356 -13.35 18.55 15.86
C GLU A 356 -14.63 18.57 16.71
N ALA A 357 -15.76 18.12 16.14
CA ALA A 357 -17.02 17.92 16.86
C ALA A 357 -17.05 16.65 17.74
N GLY A 358 -15.97 15.86 17.78
CA GLY A 358 -15.92 14.62 18.57
C GLY A 358 -16.69 13.45 17.95
N HIS A 359 -17.08 13.53 16.68
CA HIS A 359 -17.80 12.48 15.97
C HIS A 359 -16.81 11.50 15.33
N TYR A 360 -16.70 10.28 15.88
CA TYR A 360 -15.79 9.24 15.40
C TYR A 360 -16.52 7.92 15.11
N PRO A 361 -16.13 7.18 14.03
CA PRO A 361 -15.16 7.63 13.01
C PRO A 361 -15.67 8.84 12.23
N ALA A 362 -14.78 9.76 11.88
CA ALA A 362 -15.12 11.03 11.24
C ALA A 362 -15.39 10.87 9.72
N ILE A 363 -16.15 9.84 9.34
CA ILE A 363 -16.45 9.50 7.93
C ILE A 363 -17.55 10.43 7.39
N ASP A 364 -17.21 11.27 6.41
CA ASP A 364 -18.20 12.03 5.67
C ASP A 364 -18.85 11.13 4.62
N ILE A 365 -20.06 10.68 4.91
CA ILE A 365 -20.82 9.78 4.03
C ILE A 365 -21.35 10.48 2.77
N GLU A 366 -21.48 11.80 2.75
CA GLU A 366 -21.92 12.56 1.58
C GLU A 366 -20.77 12.72 0.58
N ALA A 367 -19.56 12.95 1.08
CA ALA A 367 -18.36 13.07 0.25
C ALA A 367 -17.74 11.70 -0.13
N SER A 368 -18.28 10.59 0.41
CA SER A 368 -17.74 9.23 0.22
C SER A 368 -18.62 8.39 -0.71
N ILE A 369 -17.97 7.50 -1.47
CA ILE A 369 -18.65 6.59 -2.40
C ILE A 369 -17.91 5.25 -2.53
N SER A 370 -18.67 4.13 -2.50
CA SER A 370 -18.23 2.83 -3.01
C SER A 370 -18.95 2.54 -4.32
N ARG A 371 -18.20 2.51 -5.43
CA ARG A 371 -18.78 2.22 -6.75
C ARG A 371 -19.19 0.76 -6.90
N VAL A 372 -18.68 -0.10 -6.03
CA VAL A 372 -18.91 -1.55 -6.04
C VAL A 372 -20.11 -1.93 -5.16
N MET A 373 -20.49 -1.10 -4.18
CA MET A 373 -21.57 -1.39 -3.26
C MET A 373 -22.85 -1.95 -3.95
N PRO A 374 -23.34 -1.39 -5.08
CA PRO A 374 -24.53 -1.91 -5.75
C PRO A 374 -24.43 -3.37 -6.23
N ALA A 375 -23.20 -3.86 -6.45
CA ALA A 375 -22.95 -5.24 -6.91
C ALA A 375 -22.82 -6.25 -5.76
N VAL A 376 -22.55 -5.78 -4.53
CA VAL A 376 -22.21 -6.66 -3.40
C VAL A 376 -23.20 -6.64 -2.25
N VAL A 377 -24.27 -5.81 -2.32
CA VAL A 377 -25.32 -5.74 -1.30
C VAL A 377 -26.69 -6.13 -1.86
N SER A 378 -27.62 -6.49 -0.97
CA SER A 378 -29.01 -6.74 -1.32
C SER A 378 -29.71 -5.45 -1.81
N LYS A 379 -30.82 -5.61 -2.58
CA LYS A 379 -31.64 -4.47 -3.00
C LYS A 379 -32.27 -3.75 -1.81
N ASP A 380 -32.55 -4.47 -0.74
CA ASP A 380 -33.16 -3.92 0.46
C ASP A 380 -32.14 -3.10 1.26
N HIS A 381 -30.91 -3.62 1.42
CA HIS A 381 -29.80 -2.87 1.99
C HIS A 381 -29.54 -1.57 1.20
N MET A 382 -29.49 -1.66 -0.14
CA MET A 382 -29.27 -0.47 -0.98
C MET A 382 -30.39 0.57 -0.78
N ARG A 383 -31.66 0.16 -0.66
CA ARG A 383 -32.77 1.08 -0.38
C ARG A 383 -32.64 1.76 0.97
N SER A 384 -32.30 1.01 2.01
CA SER A 384 -32.04 1.55 3.35
C SER A 384 -30.88 2.54 3.36
N ALA A 385 -29.79 2.22 2.67
CA ALA A 385 -28.63 3.11 2.54
C ALA A 385 -28.97 4.41 1.78
N GLN A 386 -29.77 4.32 0.71
CA GLN A 386 -30.24 5.49 -0.04
C GLN A 386 -31.16 6.36 0.81
N ARG A 387 -32.08 5.74 1.55
CA ARG A 387 -32.99 6.44 2.47
C ARG A 387 -32.23 7.17 3.56
N PHE A 388 -31.28 6.49 4.20
CA PHE A 388 -30.41 7.09 5.21
C PHE A 388 -29.71 8.34 4.67
N ARG A 389 -29.08 8.25 3.49
CA ARG A 389 -28.39 9.39 2.85
C ARG A 389 -29.34 10.54 2.54
N GLN A 390 -30.55 10.25 2.06
CA GLN A 390 -31.55 11.29 1.74
C GLN A 390 -31.95 12.08 3.00
N VAL A 391 -32.25 11.39 4.10
CA VAL A 391 -32.67 12.03 5.35
C VAL A 391 -31.49 12.79 5.98
N TYR A 392 -30.32 12.19 5.99
CA TYR A 392 -29.11 12.81 6.53
C TYR A 392 -28.73 14.08 5.75
N SER A 393 -28.78 14.03 4.42
CA SER A 393 -28.49 15.17 3.56
C SER A 393 -29.53 16.30 3.70
N ALA A 394 -30.82 15.97 3.85
CA ALA A 394 -31.88 16.96 4.08
C ALA A 394 -31.62 17.77 5.36
N TYR A 395 -31.22 17.11 6.45
CA TYR A 395 -30.84 17.80 7.67
C TYR A 395 -29.60 18.68 7.46
N ARG A 396 -28.53 18.14 6.84
CA ARG A 396 -27.28 18.86 6.61
C ARG A 396 -27.46 20.14 5.80
N GLN A 397 -28.31 20.11 4.79
CA GLN A 397 -28.64 21.28 3.95
C GLN A 397 -29.35 22.40 4.72
N GLN A 398 -30.12 22.06 5.76
CA GLN A 398 -30.88 23.03 6.55
C GLN A 398 -30.24 23.34 7.92
N ARG A 399 -29.09 22.73 8.23
CA ARG A 399 -28.44 22.81 9.54
C ARG A 399 -28.26 24.25 10.05
N ASP A 400 -27.81 25.14 9.18
CA ASP A 400 -27.53 26.52 9.58
C ASP A 400 -28.83 27.30 9.87
N LEU A 401 -29.89 27.06 9.08
CA LEU A 401 -31.19 27.65 9.34
C LEU A 401 -31.83 27.13 10.63
N ILE A 402 -31.65 25.85 10.91
CA ILE A 402 -32.12 25.23 12.16
C ILE A 402 -31.34 25.80 13.36
N ALA A 403 -30.01 25.92 13.25
CA ALA A 403 -29.14 26.41 14.31
C ALA A 403 -29.43 27.87 14.73
N VAL A 404 -29.76 28.74 13.77
CA VAL A 404 -30.14 30.15 14.03
C VAL A 404 -31.62 30.32 14.34
N GLY A 405 -32.43 29.22 14.40
CA GLY A 405 -33.84 29.28 14.70
C GLY A 405 -34.72 29.87 13.58
N ALA A 406 -34.20 29.94 12.35
CA ALA A 406 -34.92 30.47 11.20
C ALA A 406 -35.84 29.44 10.54
N TYR A 407 -35.65 28.15 10.80
CA TYR A 407 -36.52 27.08 10.32
C TYR A 407 -37.82 26.98 11.16
N GLN A 408 -38.95 26.98 10.51
CA GLN A 408 -40.24 26.79 11.16
C GLN A 408 -40.74 25.36 10.94
N LYS A 409 -41.04 24.63 12.02
CA LYS A 409 -41.62 23.28 11.97
C LYS A 409 -42.94 23.30 11.17
N GLY A 410 -43.11 22.35 10.25
CA GLY A 410 -44.28 22.25 9.38
C GLY A 410 -44.11 22.95 8.03
N SER A 411 -43.04 23.68 7.78
CA SER A 411 -42.77 24.34 6.48
C SER A 411 -42.34 23.37 5.39
N ASP A 412 -41.59 22.32 5.74
CA ASP A 412 -41.19 21.25 4.84
C ASP A 412 -41.22 19.89 5.55
N PRO A 413 -42.13 18.96 5.16
CA PRO A 413 -42.23 17.63 5.79
C PRO A 413 -40.96 16.82 5.74
N ARG A 414 -40.10 16.98 4.69
CA ARG A 414 -38.84 16.26 4.57
C ARG A 414 -37.82 16.75 5.60
N THR A 415 -37.78 18.05 5.82
CA THR A 415 -36.90 18.64 6.81
C THR A 415 -37.37 18.33 8.23
N ASP A 416 -38.70 18.33 8.49
CA ASP A 416 -39.21 17.94 9.79
C ASP A 416 -38.88 16.49 10.14
N GLU A 417 -39.03 15.58 9.19
CA GLU A 417 -38.62 14.19 9.34
C GLU A 417 -37.10 14.07 9.58
N ALA A 418 -36.32 14.81 8.82
CA ALA A 418 -34.84 14.81 8.96
C ALA A 418 -34.40 15.30 10.34
N ILE A 419 -35.07 16.34 10.89
CA ILE A 419 -34.78 16.84 12.25
C ILE A 419 -35.11 15.75 13.28
N ALA A 420 -36.23 15.03 13.12
CA ALA A 420 -36.63 14.00 14.06
C ALA A 420 -35.69 12.79 14.06
N LEU A 421 -35.22 12.37 12.89
CA LEU A 421 -34.36 11.18 12.73
C LEU A 421 -32.85 11.46 12.93
N TYR A 422 -32.41 12.69 12.73
CA TYR A 422 -30.98 13.02 12.74
C TYR A 422 -30.21 12.55 13.99
N PRO A 423 -30.73 12.65 15.22
CA PRO A 423 -30.03 12.14 16.41
C PRO A 423 -29.75 10.63 16.33
N ARG A 424 -30.70 9.84 15.82
CA ARG A 424 -30.53 8.38 15.63
C ARG A 424 -29.54 8.09 14.50
N LEU A 425 -29.63 8.82 13.38
CA LEU A 425 -28.68 8.67 12.27
C LEU A 425 -27.25 9.05 12.67
N SER A 426 -27.08 10.13 13.45
CA SER A 426 -25.78 10.54 13.95
C SER A 426 -25.18 9.52 14.92
N ALA A 427 -25.97 9.00 15.86
CA ALA A 427 -25.55 7.95 16.77
C ALA A 427 -25.18 6.64 16.04
N PHE A 428 -25.89 6.31 14.96
CA PHE A 428 -25.57 5.14 14.13
C PHE A 428 -24.21 5.25 13.45
N LEU A 429 -23.79 6.45 13.04
CA LEU A 429 -22.49 6.67 12.40
C LEU A 429 -21.33 6.63 13.39
N GLN A 430 -21.57 6.84 14.68
CA GLN A 430 -20.54 6.79 15.72
C GLN A 430 -20.28 5.35 16.16
N GLN A 431 -19.03 5.02 16.38
CA GLN A 431 -18.60 3.68 16.81
C GLN A 431 -17.35 3.81 17.69
N GLU A 432 -17.33 3.09 18.81
CA GLU A 432 -16.14 2.97 19.64
C GLU A 432 -15.06 2.15 18.94
N THR A 433 -13.80 2.45 19.24
CA THR A 433 -12.65 1.91 18.52
C THR A 433 -12.38 0.42 18.79
N ASP A 434 -12.92 -0.12 19.86
CA ASP A 434 -12.76 -1.50 20.34
C ASP A 434 -14.01 -2.38 20.15
N VAL A 435 -15.10 -1.81 19.64
CA VAL A 435 -16.35 -2.52 19.39
C VAL A 435 -16.51 -2.77 17.90
N PRO A 436 -16.37 -4.04 17.41
CA PRO A 436 -16.64 -4.37 16.02
C PRO A 436 -18.13 -4.33 15.71
N VAL A 437 -18.48 -3.99 14.46
CA VAL A 437 -19.84 -4.13 13.93
C VAL A 437 -19.74 -4.85 12.59
N ASN A 438 -20.23 -6.08 12.53
CA ASN A 438 -20.16 -6.90 11.34
C ASN A 438 -21.19 -6.47 10.26
N LEU A 439 -21.12 -7.11 9.08
CA LEU A 439 -22.00 -6.76 7.94
C LEU A 439 -23.49 -6.95 8.27
N GLU A 440 -23.87 -8.03 8.95
CA GLU A 440 -25.25 -8.36 9.29
C GLU A 440 -25.83 -7.36 10.31
N GLU A 441 -25.06 -7.04 11.34
CA GLU A 441 -25.42 -6.03 12.33
C GLU A 441 -25.55 -4.62 11.70
N ALA A 442 -24.69 -4.29 10.75
CA ALA A 442 -24.71 -3.03 10.04
C ALA A 442 -25.94 -2.93 9.09
N GLU A 443 -26.27 -4.04 8.38
CA GLU A 443 -27.44 -4.12 7.49
C GLU A 443 -28.77 -4.04 8.28
N THR A 444 -28.88 -4.76 9.40
CA THR A 444 -30.02 -4.69 10.28
C THR A 444 -30.19 -3.30 10.89
N GLY A 445 -29.09 -2.76 11.44
CA GLY A 445 -29.14 -1.46 12.10
C GLY A 445 -29.49 -0.30 11.17
N ILE A 446 -29.03 -0.33 9.89
CA ILE A 446 -29.40 0.73 8.93
C ILE A 446 -30.86 0.64 8.53
N ALA A 447 -31.45 -0.55 8.47
CA ALA A 447 -32.87 -0.71 8.20
C ALA A 447 -33.73 -0.12 9.34
N ASP A 448 -33.32 -0.38 10.58
CA ASP A 448 -34.04 0.11 11.77
C ASP A 448 -34.00 1.63 11.92
N VAL A 449 -32.81 2.26 11.72
CA VAL A 449 -32.66 3.72 11.90
C VAL A 449 -33.23 4.54 10.73
N SER A 450 -33.45 3.92 9.58
CA SER A 450 -33.95 4.58 8.38
C SER A 450 -35.51 4.61 8.30
N GLN A 451 -36.20 3.88 9.17
CA GLN A 451 -37.66 3.87 9.28
C GLN A 451 -38.11 4.95 10.26
N ALA A 452 -39.11 5.75 9.84
CA ALA A 452 -39.88 6.57 10.77
C ALA A 452 -40.78 5.65 11.56
N ASP A 453 -40.91 5.87 12.87
CA ASP A 453 -41.83 5.18 13.75
C ASP A 453 -43.30 5.47 13.32
#